data_3f4f55169e3a9ad7e2304a33d5823878
#
_entry.id   3f4f55169e3a9ad7e2304a33d5823878
#
_cell.length_a   1.000
_cell.length_b   1.000
_cell.length_c   1.000
_cell.angle_alpha   90.00
_cell.angle_beta   90.00
_cell.angle_gamma   90.00
#
_symmetry.space_group_name_H-M   'P 1'
#
loop_
_entity.id
_entity.type
_entity.pdbx_description
1 polymer ?
#
loop_
_entity_poly.entity_id
_entity_poly.type
_entity_poly.pdbx_seq_one_letter_code
_entity_poly.pdbx_strand_id
1 'polypeptide(L)'
;MTDQAQILPGTLDLLILKAVSLGPLHGYGVLLRIGQISKQALLIEQGALYPALFRLVRQGLLKASWGTSENNRRAKFYELTTAGRKRLQEETEGWNRLATAIHSALKARPEEV
;
A
#
# COMPACT_ATOMS: atom_id res chain seq x y z
N MET A 1 22.80 -5.95 8.88
CA MET A 1 21.53 -5.63 9.57
C MET A 1 20.63 -4.85 8.63
N THR A 2 19.36 -5.15 8.61
CA THR A 2 18.41 -4.44 7.76
C THR A 2 17.46 -3.63 8.61
N ASP A 3 17.12 -2.43 8.11
CA ASP A 3 16.16 -1.54 8.77
C ASP A 3 14.75 -1.76 8.24
N GLN A 4 14.52 -2.86 7.53
CA GLN A 4 13.23 -3.16 6.94
C GLN A 4 12.23 -3.64 7.98
N ALA A 5 11.02 -3.11 7.90
CA ALA A 5 9.92 -3.52 8.76
C ALA A 5 9.06 -4.56 8.04
N GLN A 6 8.52 -5.48 8.83
CA GLN A 6 7.57 -6.45 8.29
C GLN A 6 6.23 -5.77 8.01
N ILE A 7 5.58 -6.22 6.94
CA ILE A 7 4.24 -5.74 6.61
C ILE A 7 3.24 -6.47 7.50
N LEU A 8 2.50 -5.70 8.29
CA LEU A 8 1.45 -6.25 9.14
C LEU A 8 0.24 -6.63 8.29
N PRO A 9 -0.51 -7.66 8.69
CA PRO A 9 -1.75 -7.99 8.00
C PRO A 9 -2.67 -6.78 7.91
N GLY A 10 -3.26 -6.59 6.74
CA GLY A 10 -4.17 -5.49 6.49
C GLY A 10 -3.51 -4.19 6.03
N THR A 11 -2.19 -4.06 6.12
CA THR A 11 -1.52 -2.83 5.71
C THR A 11 -1.06 -2.85 4.26
N LEU A 12 -0.98 -4.02 3.63
CA LEU A 12 -0.56 -4.11 2.23
C LEU A 12 -1.51 -3.36 1.31
N ASP A 13 -2.81 -3.53 1.50
CA ASP A 13 -3.82 -2.85 0.68
C ASP A 13 -3.67 -1.32 0.79
N LEU A 14 -3.46 -0.81 2.00
CA LEU A 14 -3.24 0.62 2.23
C LEU A 14 -2.03 1.12 1.44
N LEU A 15 -0.92 0.37 1.46
CA LEU A 15 0.30 0.74 0.75
C LEU A 15 0.10 0.73 -0.76
N ILE A 16 -0.62 -0.27 -1.28
CA ILE A 16 -0.92 -0.34 -2.70
C ILE A 16 -1.78 0.86 -3.13
N LEU A 17 -2.84 1.14 -2.38
CA LEU A 17 -3.72 2.27 -2.68
C LEU A 17 -2.94 3.58 -2.68
N LYS A 18 -2.06 3.76 -1.70
CA LYS A 18 -1.23 4.96 -1.65
C LYS A 18 -0.29 5.07 -2.85
N ALA A 19 0.39 3.98 -3.18
CA ALA A 19 1.32 3.98 -4.31
C ALA A 19 0.63 4.35 -5.61
N VAL A 20 -0.55 3.77 -5.86
CA VAL A 20 -1.31 4.02 -7.09
C VAL A 20 -1.94 5.41 -7.08
N SER A 21 -2.21 5.98 -5.90
CA SER A 21 -2.77 7.34 -5.80
C SER A 21 -1.83 8.40 -6.37
N LEU A 22 -0.55 8.10 -6.46
CA LEU A 22 0.46 9.02 -6.97
C LEU A 22 0.61 8.96 -8.49
N GLY A 23 -0.18 8.13 -9.15
CA GLY A 23 -0.20 8.00 -10.59
C GLY A 23 -0.35 6.54 -11.01
N PRO A 24 -0.91 6.29 -12.20
CA PRO A 24 -1.10 4.92 -12.69
C PRO A 24 0.24 4.17 -12.78
N LEU A 25 0.21 2.87 -12.45
CA LEU A 25 1.40 2.02 -12.47
C LEU A 25 1.05 0.61 -12.90
N HIS A 26 1.97 -0.06 -13.60
CA HIS A 26 1.90 -1.51 -13.76
C HIS A 26 2.32 -2.18 -12.45
N GLY A 27 2.05 -3.49 -12.32
CA GLY A 27 2.25 -4.20 -11.05
C GLY A 27 3.66 -4.08 -10.48
N TYR A 28 4.69 -4.29 -11.33
CA TYR A 28 6.06 -4.15 -10.85
C TYR A 28 6.36 -2.74 -10.40
N GLY A 29 5.79 -1.73 -11.08
CA GLY A 29 5.93 -0.33 -10.67
C GLY A 29 5.31 -0.05 -9.31
N VAL A 30 4.20 -0.71 -8.97
CA VAL A 30 3.60 -0.59 -7.63
C VAL A 30 4.60 -1.06 -6.58
N LEU A 31 5.20 -2.22 -6.82
CA LEU A 31 6.19 -2.80 -5.91
C LEU A 31 7.37 -1.85 -5.69
N LEU A 32 7.92 -1.31 -6.78
CA LEU A 32 9.04 -0.39 -6.71
C LEU A 32 8.67 0.91 -5.99
N ARG A 33 7.46 1.42 -6.26
CA ARG A 33 7.03 2.68 -5.64
C ARG A 33 6.85 2.54 -4.13
N ILE A 34 6.31 1.42 -3.66
CA ILE A 34 6.20 1.18 -2.22
C ILE A 34 7.58 1.22 -1.56
N GLY A 35 8.56 0.57 -2.16
CA GLY A 35 9.93 0.66 -1.67
C GLY A 35 10.44 2.08 -1.63
N GLN A 36 10.23 2.82 -2.73
CA GLN A 36 10.71 4.18 -2.89
C GLN A 36 10.09 5.14 -1.87
N ILE A 37 8.77 5.14 -1.73
CA ILE A 37 8.09 6.09 -0.85
C ILE A 37 8.29 5.76 0.63
N SER A 38 8.64 4.52 0.96
CA SER A 38 8.97 4.12 2.33
C SER A 38 10.48 4.19 2.60
N LYS A 39 11.25 4.75 1.67
CA LYS A 39 12.71 4.85 1.77
C LYS A 39 13.35 3.48 2.00
N GLN A 40 12.84 2.49 1.29
CA GLN A 40 13.27 1.10 1.31
C GLN A 40 13.02 0.38 2.64
N ALA A 41 12.22 0.98 3.52
CA ALA A 41 11.87 0.34 4.79
C ALA A 41 10.80 -0.75 4.63
N LEU A 42 9.96 -0.65 3.59
CA LEU A 42 8.88 -1.61 3.33
C LEU A 42 9.10 -2.23 1.96
N LEU A 43 9.44 -3.50 1.92
CA LEU A 43 9.63 -4.24 0.68
C LEU A 43 8.57 -5.33 0.58
N ILE A 44 7.89 -5.36 -0.55
CA ILE A 44 6.77 -6.29 -0.79
C ILE A 44 7.24 -7.38 -1.73
N GLU A 45 6.94 -8.63 -1.39
CA GLU A 45 7.23 -9.75 -2.27
C GLU A 45 6.17 -9.84 -3.36
N GLN A 46 6.61 -10.21 -4.57
CA GLN A 46 5.70 -10.33 -5.72
C GLN A 46 4.56 -11.31 -5.44
N GLY A 47 4.86 -12.38 -4.70
CA GLY A 47 3.85 -13.39 -4.36
C GLY A 47 2.68 -12.83 -3.56
N ALA A 48 2.90 -11.78 -2.76
CA ALA A 48 1.83 -11.13 -2.02
C ALA A 48 1.16 -10.02 -2.83
N LEU A 49 1.91 -9.37 -3.70
CA LEU A 49 1.43 -8.19 -4.43
C LEU A 49 0.29 -8.51 -5.41
N TYR A 50 0.51 -9.50 -6.30
CA TYR A 50 -0.45 -9.73 -7.39
C TYR A 50 -1.80 -10.23 -6.91
N PRO A 51 -1.89 -11.13 -5.93
CA PRO A 51 -3.20 -11.47 -5.35
C PRO A 51 -3.92 -10.27 -4.74
N ALA A 52 -3.17 -9.35 -4.11
CA ALA A 52 -3.76 -8.14 -3.54
C ALA A 52 -4.28 -7.20 -4.61
N LEU A 53 -3.52 -7.01 -5.70
CA LEU A 53 -3.98 -6.20 -6.84
C LEU A 53 -5.27 -6.77 -7.43
N PHE A 54 -5.30 -8.07 -7.63
CA PHE A 54 -6.49 -8.75 -8.17
C PHE A 54 -7.70 -8.52 -7.26
N ARG A 55 -7.52 -8.68 -5.95
CA ARG A 55 -8.60 -8.48 -4.98
C ARG A 55 -9.10 -7.03 -5.00
N LEU A 56 -8.20 -6.06 -5.05
CA LEU A 56 -8.57 -4.65 -5.04
C LEU A 56 -9.33 -4.26 -6.32
N VAL A 57 -8.97 -4.85 -7.46
CA VAL A 57 -9.72 -4.64 -8.71
C VAL A 57 -11.13 -5.21 -8.55
N ARG A 58 -11.25 -6.43 -8.02
CA ARG A 58 -12.55 -7.05 -7.81
C ARG A 58 -13.44 -6.27 -6.86
N GLN A 59 -12.84 -5.61 -5.89
CA GLN A 59 -13.58 -4.78 -4.94
C GLN A 59 -13.95 -3.40 -5.51
N GLY A 60 -13.52 -3.10 -6.73
CA GLY A 60 -13.81 -1.83 -7.35
C GLY A 60 -12.98 -0.67 -6.83
N LEU A 61 -11.89 -0.94 -6.11
CA LEU A 61 -11.02 0.08 -5.55
C LEU A 61 -9.90 0.47 -6.52
N LEU A 62 -9.52 -0.44 -7.40
CA LEU A 62 -8.58 -0.20 -8.49
C LEU A 62 -9.26 -0.54 -9.82
N LYS A 63 -8.84 0.16 -10.86
CA LYS A 63 -9.21 -0.11 -12.23
C LYS A 63 -7.95 -0.54 -12.97
N ALA A 64 -8.05 -1.64 -13.72
CA ALA A 64 -6.93 -2.16 -14.49
C ALA A 64 -7.18 -1.96 -15.98
N SER A 65 -6.14 -1.58 -16.71
CA SER A 65 -6.22 -1.45 -18.17
C SER A 65 -4.88 -1.82 -18.78
N TRP A 66 -4.91 -2.29 -20.03
CA TRP A 66 -3.69 -2.66 -20.74
C TRP A 66 -3.04 -1.41 -21.32
N GLY A 67 -1.72 -1.33 -21.24
CA GLY A 67 -0.94 -0.26 -21.81
C GLY A 67 0.45 -0.74 -22.17
N THR A 68 1.32 0.19 -22.54
CA THR A 68 2.69 -0.10 -22.89
C THR A 68 3.63 0.46 -21.82
N SER A 69 4.50 -0.41 -21.27
CA SER A 69 5.47 -0.02 -20.27
C SER A 69 6.66 0.71 -20.90
N GLU A 70 7.54 1.25 -20.04
CA GLU A 70 8.76 1.93 -20.46
C GLU A 70 9.65 1.04 -21.32
N ASN A 71 9.59 -0.27 -21.11
CA ASN A 71 10.38 -1.23 -21.88
C ASN A 71 9.67 -1.66 -23.16
N ASN A 72 8.67 -0.90 -23.59
CA ASN A 72 7.90 -1.18 -24.79
C ASN A 72 7.21 -2.55 -24.73
N ARG A 73 6.81 -2.99 -23.54
CA ARG A 73 6.11 -4.24 -23.33
C ARG A 73 4.68 -3.97 -22.92
N ARG A 74 3.77 -4.85 -23.37
CA ARG A 74 2.39 -4.77 -22.95
C ARG A 74 2.28 -5.12 -21.46
N ALA A 75 1.61 -4.26 -20.69
CA ALA A 75 1.48 -4.44 -19.25
C ALA A 75 0.11 -3.95 -18.80
N LYS A 76 -0.36 -4.53 -17.70
CA LYS A 76 -1.61 -4.10 -17.07
C LYS A 76 -1.27 -2.97 -16.10
N PHE A 77 -1.92 -1.83 -16.30
CA PHE A 77 -1.76 -0.65 -15.45
C PHE A 77 -2.93 -0.53 -14.51
N TYR A 78 -2.65 -0.06 -13.30
CA TYR A 78 -3.64 0.11 -12.24
C TYR A 78 -3.75 1.58 -11.88
N GLU A 79 -4.98 2.01 -11.63
CA GLU A 79 -5.23 3.37 -11.12
C GLU A 79 -6.37 3.34 -10.12
N LEU A 80 -6.44 4.35 -9.25
CA LEU A 80 -7.50 4.42 -8.25
C LEU A 80 -8.82 4.78 -8.89
N THR A 81 -9.87 4.11 -8.42
CA THR A 81 -11.24 4.54 -8.68
C THR A 81 -11.64 5.60 -7.66
N THR A 82 -12.81 6.22 -7.83
CA THR A 82 -13.37 7.12 -6.82
C THR A 82 -13.53 6.39 -5.48
N ALA A 83 -14.03 5.16 -5.53
CA ALA A 83 -14.16 4.33 -4.32
C ALA A 83 -12.80 4.04 -3.70
N GLY A 84 -11.77 3.82 -4.52
CA GLY A 84 -10.41 3.58 -4.04
C GLY A 84 -9.84 4.79 -3.32
N ARG A 85 -10.09 5.99 -3.82
CA ARG A 85 -9.64 7.22 -3.15
C ARG A 85 -10.30 7.39 -1.80
N LYS A 86 -11.58 7.12 -1.71
CA LYS A 86 -12.32 7.19 -0.45
C LYS A 86 -11.78 6.16 0.55
N ARG A 87 -11.55 4.94 0.08
CA ARG A 87 -11.02 3.87 0.93
C ARG A 87 -9.63 4.23 1.44
N LEU A 88 -8.77 4.79 0.58
CA LEU A 88 -7.44 5.22 0.99
C LEU A 88 -7.51 6.25 2.11
N GLN A 89 -8.40 7.23 2.00
CA GLN A 89 -8.57 8.23 3.03
C GLN A 89 -9.03 7.61 4.36
N GLU A 90 -10.04 6.76 4.31
CA GLU A 90 -10.58 6.10 5.48
C GLU A 90 -9.53 5.24 6.18
N GLU A 91 -8.79 4.47 5.41
CA GLU A 91 -7.76 3.59 5.98
C GLU A 91 -6.56 4.35 6.50
N THR A 92 -6.20 5.46 5.86
CA THR A 92 -5.14 6.33 6.36
C THR A 92 -5.51 6.89 7.72
N GLU A 93 -6.74 7.38 7.88
CA GLU A 93 -7.22 7.90 9.15
C GLU A 93 -7.25 6.81 10.22
N GLY A 94 -7.73 5.63 9.86
CA GLY A 94 -7.76 4.48 10.77
C GLY A 94 -6.37 4.07 11.22
N TRP A 95 -5.43 4.02 10.29
CA TRP A 95 -4.04 3.71 10.62
C TRP A 95 -3.44 4.75 11.56
N ASN A 96 -3.65 6.03 11.29
CA ASN A 96 -3.11 7.08 12.12
C ASN A 96 -3.67 7.03 13.54
N ARG A 97 -4.96 6.75 13.69
CA ARG A 97 -5.57 6.59 15.03
C ARG A 97 -4.97 5.39 15.76
N LEU A 98 -4.81 4.28 15.07
CA LEU A 98 -4.24 3.07 15.67
C LEU A 98 -2.79 3.30 16.07
N ALA A 99 -1.99 3.89 15.20
CA ALA A 99 -0.58 4.17 15.47
C ALA A 99 -0.42 5.08 16.67
N THR A 100 -1.24 6.13 16.76
CA THR A 100 -1.21 7.06 17.89
C THR A 100 -1.56 6.35 19.19
N ALA A 101 -2.60 5.50 19.17
CA ALA A 101 -3.01 4.76 20.35
C ALA A 101 -1.92 3.78 20.81
N ILE A 102 -1.30 3.09 19.86
CA ILE A 102 -0.22 2.15 20.18
C ILE A 102 0.99 2.90 20.75
N HIS A 103 1.37 4.03 20.14
CA HIS A 103 2.46 4.84 20.67
C HIS A 103 2.21 5.27 22.12
N SER A 104 0.99 5.71 22.42
CA SER A 104 0.63 6.10 23.78
C SER A 104 0.73 4.92 24.75
N ALA A 105 0.21 3.77 24.31
CA ALA A 105 0.26 2.56 25.15
C ALA A 105 1.69 2.15 25.46
N LEU A 106 2.58 2.20 24.47
CA LEU A 106 3.96 1.76 24.64
C LEU A 106 4.78 2.69 25.53
N LYS A 107 4.33 3.93 25.71
CA LYS A 107 5.00 4.91 26.59
C LYS A 107 4.50 4.85 28.01
N ALA A 108 3.51 4.01 28.32
CA ALA A 108 2.96 3.91 29.67
C ALA A 108 4.01 3.47 30.68
N ARG A 109 3.92 4.04 31.86
CA ARG A 109 4.84 3.74 32.96
C ARG A 109 4.08 3.08 34.10
N PRO A 110 4.79 2.27 34.96
CA PRO A 110 4.12 1.54 36.03
C PRO A 110 3.27 2.42 36.94
N GLU A 111 3.70 3.66 37.19
CA GLU A 111 2.98 4.57 38.08
C GLU A 111 1.68 5.11 37.47
N GLU A 112 1.41 4.84 36.19
CA GLU A 112 0.21 5.31 35.52
C GLU A 112 -0.94 4.30 35.56
N VAL A 113 -0.68 3.10 36.09
CA VAL A 113 -1.69 2.02 36.11
C VAL A 113 -1.95 1.50 37.51
#